data_feb2c1f05b6938dc8eb176796de65465
#
_entry.id   feb2c1f05b6938dc8eb176796de65465
#
_cell.length_a   1.000
_cell.length_b   1.000
_cell.length_c   1.000
_cell.angle_alpha   90.00
_cell.angle_beta   90.00
_cell.angle_gamma   90.00
#
_symmetry.space_group_name_H-M   'P 1'
#
loop_
_entity.id
_entity.type
_entity.pdbx_description
1 polymer ?
#
loop_
_entity_poly.entity_id
_entity_poly.type
_entity_poly.pdbx_seq_one_letter_code
_entity_poly.pdbx_strand_id
1 'polypeptide(L)'
;FFLAFRFLFLVFVLSLRRFTSRLVDRLREYKIAFRGLGEGKHSFEFIMDEGFFDCFEATKGTRGEVKATVLIVKSSLLMEVRITIEGMVKATCDRCLGEVNLPVSGVMNLYVKQNGREEGNEDDYIILSPEDDYLDVSSYLYETYMLNYPMRVVHPEGECDEDMQEVLHEYVIEEDDKPIDPRWNELKKLINN
;
A
#
# COMPACT_ATOMS: atom_id res chain seq x y z
N PHE A 1 44.79 -5.42 10.93
CA PHE A 1 43.39 -5.26 11.39
C PHE A 1 42.67 -4.13 10.65
N PHE A 2 43.28 -2.98 10.43
CA PHE A 2 42.67 -1.81 9.78
C PHE A 2 42.31 -2.00 8.30
N LEU A 3 43.10 -2.75 7.54
CA LEU A 3 42.87 -3.00 6.12
C LEU A 3 41.64 -3.93 5.87
N ALA A 4 41.46 -4.92 6.73
CA ALA A 4 40.32 -5.84 6.62
C ALA A 4 38.97 -5.15 6.89
N PHE A 5 38.98 -4.20 7.86
CA PHE A 5 37.74 -3.43 8.19
C PHE A 5 37.37 -2.46 7.05
N ARG A 6 38.36 -1.81 6.40
CA ARG A 6 38.10 -0.97 5.21
C ARG A 6 37.59 -1.74 4.03
N PHE A 7 38.08 -2.96 3.84
CA PHE A 7 37.61 -3.82 2.74
C PHE A 7 36.17 -4.30 2.99
N LEU A 8 35.85 -4.70 4.22
CA LEU A 8 34.49 -5.11 4.60
C LEU A 8 33.49 -3.95 4.47
N PHE A 9 33.90 -2.73 4.87
CA PHE A 9 33.08 -1.52 4.73
C PHE A 9 32.88 -1.15 3.26
N LEU A 10 33.90 -1.29 2.40
CA LEU A 10 33.79 -1.01 0.97
C LEU A 10 32.85 -2.03 0.28
N VAL A 11 32.95 -3.30 0.62
CA VAL A 11 32.04 -4.36 0.09
C VAL A 11 30.61 -4.11 0.54
N PHE A 12 30.39 -3.68 1.79
CA PHE A 12 29.08 -3.33 2.34
C PHE A 12 28.47 -2.12 1.60
N VAL A 13 29.25 -1.05 1.40
CA VAL A 13 28.81 0.15 0.66
C VAL A 13 28.50 -0.16 -0.81
N LEU A 14 29.32 -1.02 -1.47
CA LEU A 14 29.07 -1.46 -2.84
C LEU A 14 27.83 -2.35 -2.95
N SER A 15 27.57 -3.18 -1.94
CA SER A 15 26.36 -3.99 -1.85
C SER A 15 25.11 -3.12 -1.70
N LEU A 16 25.13 -2.12 -0.83
CA LEU A 16 24.05 -1.14 -0.65
C LEU A 16 23.76 -0.36 -1.95
N ARG A 17 24.81 0.11 -2.65
CA ARG A 17 24.64 0.81 -3.94
C ARG A 17 24.00 -0.08 -5.03
N ARG A 18 24.35 -1.34 -5.08
CA ARG A 18 23.72 -2.30 -6.03
C ARG A 18 22.26 -2.58 -5.67
N PHE A 19 21.94 -2.61 -4.39
CA PHE A 19 20.58 -2.83 -3.92
C PHE A 19 19.68 -1.64 -4.27
N THR A 20 20.12 -0.41 -3.94
CA THR A 20 19.37 0.81 -4.26
C THR A 20 19.21 1.04 -5.76
N SER A 21 20.22 0.71 -6.59
CA SER A 21 20.10 0.86 -8.04
C SER A 21 19.07 -0.09 -8.66
N ARG A 22 18.97 -1.32 -8.17
CA ARG A 22 17.95 -2.29 -8.63
C ARG A 22 16.52 -1.86 -8.27
N LEU A 23 16.33 -1.28 -7.08
CA LEU A 23 15.04 -0.75 -6.64
C LEU A 23 14.60 0.42 -7.53
N VAL A 24 15.50 1.37 -7.76
CA VAL A 24 15.24 2.54 -8.61
C VAL A 24 14.95 2.12 -10.06
N ASP A 25 15.63 1.10 -10.57
CA ASP A 25 15.40 0.61 -11.94
C ASP A 25 14.02 -0.06 -12.08
N ARG A 26 13.55 -0.80 -11.09
CA ARG A 26 12.22 -1.44 -11.10
C ARG A 26 11.08 -0.44 -11.08
N LEU A 27 11.20 0.66 -10.32
CA LEU A 27 10.16 1.69 -10.24
C LEU A 27 10.14 2.63 -11.46
N ARG A 28 11.12 2.53 -12.37
CA ARG A 28 11.13 3.36 -13.60
C ARG A 28 9.97 3.09 -14.54
N GLU A 29 9.48 1.86 -14.60
CA GLU A 29 8.34 1.48 -15.43
C GLU A 29 7.02 2.11 -14.97
N TYR A 30 6.94 2.58 -13.72
CA TYR A 30 5.78 3.26 -13.15
C TYR A 30 5.83 4.79 -13.34
N LYS A 31 6.61 5.28 -14.31
CA LYS A 31 6.73 6.70 -14.64
C LYS A 31 6.00 7.01 -15.93
N ILE A 32 5.08 7.96 -15.88
CA ILE A 32 4.28 8.40 -17.02
C ILE A 32 4.87 9.70 -17.57
N ALA A 33 5.30 9.70 -18.83
CA ALA A 33 5.78 10.90 -19.53
C ALA A 33 4.59 11.83 -19.86
N PHE A 34 4.28 12.74 -18.95
CA PHE A 34 3.08 13.59 -19.09
C PHE A 34 3.24 14.80 -20.01
N ARG A 35 4.49 15.27 -20.26
CA ARG A 35 4.72 16.42 -21.16
C ARG A 35 4.33 16.14 -22.60
N GLY A 36 4.55 14.91 -23.06
CA GLY A 36 4.20 14.48 -24.41
C GLY A 36 2.71 14.22 -24.64
N LEU A 37 1.90 14.19 -23.55
CA LEU A 37 0.46 13.96 -23.67
C LEU A 37 -0.26 15.23 -24.10
N GLY A 38 -1.12 15.11 -25.11
CA GLY A 38 -2.08 16.16 -25.47
C GLY A 38 -3.16 16.36 -24.41
N GLU A 39 -3.98 17.39 -24.54
CA GLU A 39 -5.18 17.54 -23.71
C GLU A 39 -6.17 16.41 -23.99
N GLY A 40 -6.84 15.92 -22.94
CA GLY A 40 -7.80 14.83 -23.05
C GLY A 40 -7.56 13.69 -22.08
N LYS A 41 -8.14 12.53 -22.38
CA LYS A 41 -8.09 11.32 -21.54
C LYS A 41 -7.01 10.37 -22.05
N HIS A 42 -6.17 9.92 -21.12
CA HIS A 42 -5.11 8.94 -21.38
C HIS A 42 -5.19 7.85 -20.32
N SER A 43 -5.08 6.58 -20.74
CA SER A 43 -5.12 5.43 -19.83
C SER A 43 -3.82 4.66 -19.91
N PHE A 44 -3.29 4.29 -18.75
CA PHE A 44 -2.09 3.47 -18.58
C PHE A 44 -2.41 2.28 -17.70
N GLU A 45 -1.83 1.14 -18.03
CA GLU A 45 -1.99 -0.09 -17.24
C GLU A 45 -0.63 -0.49 -16.68
N PHE A 46 -0.61 -0.86 -15.41
CA PHE A 46 0.56 -1.34 -14.68
C PHE A 46 0.21 -2.64 -13.97
N ILE A 47 1.22 -3.45 -13.71
CA ILE A 47 1.09 -4.67 -12.92
C ILE A 47 1.97 -4.52 -11.69
N MET A 48 1.36 -4.59 -10.51
CA MET A 48 2.03 -4.62 -9.22
C MET A 48 2.27 -6.08 -8.85
N ASP A 49 3.46 -6.58 -9.18
CA ASP A 49 3.92 -7.94 -8.90
C ASP A 49 4.78 -8.01 -7.61
N GLU A 50 5.31 -9.19 -7.30
CA GLU A 50 6.25 -9.36 -6.17
C GLU A 50 7.41 -8.37 -6.23
N GLY A 51 7.90 -8.08 -7.45
CA GLY A 51 9.00 -7.14 -7.65
C GLY A 51 8.65 -5.71 -7.29
N PHE A 52 7.41 -5.29 -7.52
CA PHE A 52 6.89 -4.01 -7.07
C PHE A 52 6.77 -3.97 -5.54
N PHE A 53 6.14 -4.97 -4.94
CA PHE A 53 5.93 -5.04 -3.49
C PHE A 53 7.25 -5.11 -2.70
N ASP A 54 8.26 -5.77 -3.24
CA ASP A 54 9.60 -5.83 -2.65
C ASP A 54 10.32 -4.48 -2.60
N CYS A 55 9.85 -3.49 -3.38
CA CYS A 55 10.40 -2.14 -3.32
C CYS A 55 10.00 -1.37 -2.05
N PHE A 56 8.96 -1.82 -1.35
CA PHE A 56 8.42 -1.18 -0.15
C PHE A 56 8.55 -2.11 1.06
N GLU A 57 9.15 -1.62 2.14
CA GLU A 57 9.48 -2.46 3.31
C GLU A 57 8.25 -3.13 3.95
N ALA A 58 7.11 -2.42 4.02
CA ALA A 58 5.89 -2.94 4.64
C ALA A 58 5.18 -4.03 3.82
N THR A 59 5.44 -4.10 2.51
CA THR A 59 4.83 -5.10 1.61
C THR A 59 5.82 -6.13 1.08
N LYS A 60 7.04 -6.11 1.59
CA LYS A 60 8.09 -7.02 1.19
C LYS A 60 7.70 -8.48 1.41
N GLY A 61 7.86 -9.28 0.37
CA GLY A 61 7.46 -10.70 0.37
C GLY A 61 5.97 -10.93 0.09
N THR A 62 5.18 -9.88 -0.20
CA THR A 62 3.81 -10.04 -0.69
C THR A 62 3.83 -10.77 -2.02
N ARG A 63 3.08 -11.86 -2.12
CA ARG A 63 2.92 -12.67 -3.33
C ARG A 63 1.58 -12.41 -3.96
N GLY A 64 1.56 -12.34 -5.29
CA GLY A 64 0.34 -12.14 -6.05
C GLY A 64 0.49 -11.04 -7.09
N GLU A 65 -0.60 -10.71 -7.72
CA GLU A 65 -0.65 -9.73 -8.81
C GLU A 65 -1.84 -8.81 -8.63
N VAL A 66 -1.58 -7.51 -8.71
CA VAL A 66 -2.61 -6.48 -8.68
C VAL A 66 -2.47 -5.62 -9.93
N LYS A 67 -3.49 -5.61 -10.76
CA LYS A 67 -3.58 -4.75 -11.94
C LYS A 67 -3.96 -3.35 -11.51
N ALA A 68 -3.20 -2.37 -11.97
CA ALA A 68 -3.48 -0.96 -11.75
C ALA A 68 -3.79 -0.26 -13.07
N THR A 69 -4.90 0.47 -13.12
CA THR A 69 -5.27 1.33 -14.23
C THR A 69 -5.20 2.78 -13.80
N VAL A 70 -4.36 3.56 -14.48
CA VAL A 70 -4.18 4.99 -14.22
C VAL A 70 -4.81 5.77 -15.36
N LEU A 71 -5.92 6.44 -15.09
CA LEU A 71 -6.60 7.33 -16.03
C LEU A 71 -6.20 8.77 -15.74
N ILE A 72 -5.59 9.43 -16.71
CA ILE A 72 -5.22 10.85 -16.65
C ILE A 72 -6.16 11.65 -17.53
N VAL A 73 -6.82 12.65 -16.98
CA VAL A 73 -7.56 13.66 -17.72
C VAL A 73 -6.77 14.95 -17.67
N LYS A 74 -6.06 15.25 -18.77
CA LYS A 74 -5.18 16.41 -18.86
C LYS A 74 -5.93 17.62 -19.44
N SER A 75 -5.86 18.74 -18.72
CA SER A 75 -6.26 20.05 -19.19
C SER A 75 -5.04 20.99 -19.18
N SER A 76 -5.22 22.22 -19.65
CA SER A 76 -4.13 23.20 -19.75
C SER A 76 -3.47 23.57 -18.42
N LEU A 77 -4.19 23.49 -17.30
CA LEU A 77 -3.71 23.91 -15.97
C LEU A 77 -3.67 22.79 -14.94
N LEU A 78 -4.50 21.75 -15.11
CA LEU A 78 -4.72 20.71 -14.14
C LEU A 78 -4.74 19.35 -14.83
N MET A 79 -4.15 18.35 -14.17
CA MET A 79 -4.35 16.94 -14.50
C MET A 79 -5.10 16.26 -13.38
N GLU A 80 -6.22 15.63 -13.72
CA GLU A 80 -6.93 14.72 -12.82
C GLU A 80 -6.40 13.31 -13.07
N VAL A 81 -5.92 12.65 -12.03
CA VAL A 81 -5.37 11.30 -12.10
C VAL A 81 -6.23 10.38 -11.25
N ARG A 82 -6.87 9.41 -11.90
CA ARG A 82 -7.62 8.36 -11.21
C ARG A 82 -6.86 7.06 -11.30
N ILE A 83 -6.53 6.51 -10.17
CA ILE A 83 -5.90 5.20 -10.00
C ILE A 83 -6.98 4.22 -9.58
N THR A 84 -7.09 3.12 -10.29
CA THR A 84 -7.96 1.99 -9.91
C THR A 84 -7.10 0.75 -9.84
N ILE A 85 -7.17 0.03 -8.74
CA ILE A 85 -6.44 -1.24 -8.55
C ILE A 85 -7.43 -2.38 -8.37
N GLU A 86 -7.09 -3.55 -8.91
CA GLU A 86 -7.86 -4.78 -8.76
C GLU A 86 -6.94 -5.99 -8.90
N GLY A 87 -7.01 -6.93 -7.97
CA GLY A 87 -6.16 -8.12 -8.01
C GLY A 87 -6.34 -9.06 -6.85
N MET A 88 -5.41 -10.01 -6.75
CA MET A 88 -5.39 -11.05 -5.72
C MET A 88 -3.99 -11.16 -5.15
N VAL A 89 -3.89 -11.12 -3.84
CA VAL A 89 -2.62 -11.35 -3.13
C VAL A 89 -2.74 -12.48 -2.13
N LYS A 90 -1.64 -13.13 -1.85
CA LYS A 90 -1.54 -14.13 -0.79
C LYS A 90 -1.23 -13.44 0.51
N ALA A 91 -2.03 -13.70 1.51
CA ALA A 91 -1.89 -13.15 2.85
C ALA A 91 -1.94 -14.28 3.88
N THR A 92 -1.58 -13.97 5.12
CA THR A 92 -1.70 -14.90 6.24
C THR A 92 -3.02 -14.63 6.97
N CYS A 93 -3.78 -15.65 7.24
CA CYS A 93 -5.02 -15.55 8.01
C CYS A 93 -4.71 -15.20 9.47
N ASP A 94 -5.35 -14.14 9.99
CA ASP A 94 -5.16 -13.70 11.39
C ASP A 94 -5.77 -14.64 12.42
N ARG A 95 -6.55 -15.65 11.98
CA ARG A 95 -7.17 -16.63 12.86
C ARG A 95 -6.39 -17.94 12.94
N CYS A 96 -6.07 -18.54 11.79
CA CYS A 96 -5.44 -19.85 11.75
C CYS A 96 -4.00 -19.85 11.25
N LEU A 97 -3.44 -18.67 10.91
CA LEU A 97 -2.10 -18.47 10.36
C LEU A 97 -1.84 -19.19 9.02
N GLY A 98 -2.86 -19.80 8.42
CA GLY A 98 -2.79 -20.40 7.08
C GLY A 98 -2.77 -19.34 5.97
N GLU A 99 -2.36 -19.76 4.77
CA GLU A 99 -2.35 -18.88 3.59
C GLU A 99 -3.79 -18.68 3.07
N VAL A 100 -4.15 -17.42 2.81
CA VAL A 100 -5.45 -17.03 2.26
C VAL A 100 -5.26 -16.17 1.01
N ASN A 101 -6.10 -16.39 0.00
CA ASN A 101 -6.14 -15.53 -1.18
C ASN A 101 -7.05 -14.33 -0.90
N LEU A 102 -6.43 -13.15 -0.82
CA LEU A 102 -7.09 -11.91 -0.49
C LEU A 102 -7.37 -11.11 -1.76
N PRO A 103 -8.64 -10.87 -2.14
CA PRO A 103 -8.97 -9.93 -3.20
C PRO A 103 -8.74 -8.50 -2.69
N VAL A 104 -8.04 -7.70 -3.49
CA VAL A 104 -7.79 -6.28 -3.21
C VAL A 104 -8.33 -5.46 -4.36
N SER A 105 -9.12 -4.44 -4.03
CA SER A 105 -9.60 -3.46 -5.01
C SER A 105 -9.71 -2.10 -4.36
N GLY A 106 -9.40 -1.05 -5.12
CA GLY A 106 -9.43 0.31 -4.60
C GLY A 106 -9.37 1.37 -5.68
N VAL A 107 -9.74 2.58 -5.29
CA VAL A 107 -9.70 3.75 -6.18
C VAL A 107 -9.12 4.92 -5.41
N MET A 108 -8.20 5.66 -6.06
CA MET A 108 -7.65 6.91 -5.57
C MET A 108 -7.78 7.98 -6.64
N ASN A 109 -8.15 9.21 -6.24
CA ASN A 109 -8.19 10.35 -7.15
C ASN A 109 -7.15 11.37 -6.68
N LEU A 110 -6.34 11.85 -7.60
CA LEU A 110 -5.28 12.82 -7.35
C LEU A 110 -5.44 13.99 -8.31
N TYR A 111 -5.09 15.18 -7.85
CA TYR A 111 -5.04 16.37 -8.65
C TYR A 111 -3.61 16.85 -8.77
N VAL A 112 -3.15 17.07 -10.00
CA VAL A 112 -1.76 17.43 -10.30
C VAL A 112 -1.74 18.77 -11.00
N LYS A 113 -1.10 19.77 -10.39
CA LYS A 113 -0.88 21.09 -10.98
C LYS A 113 0.46 21.14 -11.69
N GLN A 114 0.45 21.65 -12.92
CA GLN A 114 1.67 21.96 -13.67
C GLN A 114 2.06 23.41 -13.40
N ASN A 115 3.34 23.66 -13.16
CA ASN A 115 3.91 25.01 -12.98
C ASN A 115 3.30 25.82 -11.82
N GLY A 116 2.77 25.16 -10.78
CA GLY A 116 2.30 25.84 -9.58
C GLY A 116 3.46 26.44 -8.79
N ARG A 117 3.45 27.77 -8.53
CA ARG A 117 4.14 28.32 -7.37
C ARG A 117 3.35 27.86 -6.13
N GLU A 118 4.07 27.61 -5.02
CA GLU A 118 3.56 27.16 -3.72
C GLU A 118 2.58 28.18 -3.08
N GLU A 119 1.44 28.45 -3.73
CA GLU A 119 0.37 29.30 -3.18
C GLU A 119 -0.92 28.46 -3.08
N GLY A 120 -1.13 27.83 -1.95
CA GLY A 120 -2.33 27.04 -1.62
C GLY A 120 -2.04 25.93 -0.62
N ASN A 121 -3.06 25.37 0.00
CA ASN A 121 -2.93 24.19 0.85
C ASN A 121 -2.33 23.05 0.04
N GLU A 122 -1.10 22.65 0.39
CA GLU A 122 -0.33 21.57 -0.26
C GLU A 122 -1.00 20.20 -0.14
N ASP A 123 -1.95 20.04 0.78
CA ASP A 123 -2.59 18.78 1.09
C ASP A 123 -3.54 18.26 -0.01
N ASP A 124 -4.01 19.14 -0.92
CA ASP A 124 -5.02 18.78 -1.92
C ASP A 124 -4.44 18.56 -3.34
N TYR A 125 -3.18 18.95 -3.60
CA TYR A 125 -2.62 18.94 -4.95
C TYR A 125 -1.17 18.49 -4.97
N ILE A 126 -0.84 17.64 -5.95
CA ILE A 126 0.54 17.34 -6.29
C ILE A 126 1.06 18.46 -7.17
N ILE A 127 2.15 19.10 -6.78
CA ILE A 127 2.79 20.14 -7.54
C ILE A 127 3.99 19.54 -8.28
N LEU A 128 3.96 19.56 -9.61
CA LEU A 128 5.09 19.17 -10.43
C LEU A 128 5.98 20.38 -10.73
N SER A 129 7.29 20.17 -10.60
CA SER A 129 8.29 21.15 -11.00
C SER A 129 8.22 21.40 -12.51
N PRO A 130 8.51 22.63 -12.97
CA PRO A 130 8.64 22.93 -14.40
C PRO A 130 9.69 22.07 -15.12
N GLU A 131 10.61 21.47 -14.39
CA GLU A 131 11.68 20.61 -14.93
C GLU A 131 11.28 19.13 -14.99
N ASP A 132 10.16 18.74 -14.35
CA ASP A 132 9.71 17.36 -14.36
C ASP A 132 9.10 16.98 -15.70
N ASP A 133 9.58 15.89 -16.26
CA ASP A 133 9.06 15.32 -17.52
C ASP A 133 8.12 14.13 -17.27
N TYR A 134 8.21 13.54 -16.06
CA TYR A 134 7.53 12.31 -15.70
C TYR A 134 6.74 12.49 -14.40
N LEU A 135 5.55 11.93 -14.37
CA LEU A 135 4.78 11.69 -13.17
C LEU A 135 5.11 10.29 -12.65
N ASP A 136 5.74 10.19 -11.49
CA ASP A 136 6.00 8.92 -10.82
C ASP A 136 4.73 8.50 -10.05
N VAL A 137 4.10 7.41 -10.49
CA VAL A 137 2.87 6.92 -9.87
C VAL A 137 3.11 5.76 -8.89
N SER A 138 4.35 5.31 -8.74
CA SER A 138 4.68 4.13 -7.92
C SER A 138 4.26 4.28 -6.45
N SER A 139 4.53 5.43 -5.82
CA SER A 139 4.12 5.70 -4.44
C SER A 139 2.59 5.74 -4.28
N TYR A 140 1.88 6.34 -5.23
CA TYR A 140 0.42 6.43 -5.20
C TYR A 140 -0.26 5.07 -5.45
N LEU A 141 0.32 4.22 -6.29
CA LEU A 141 -0.12 2.83 -6.44
C LEU A 141 0.03 2.06 -5.13
N TYR A 142 1.19 2.19 -4.49
CA TYR A 142 1.45 1.59 -3.19
C TYR A 142 0.49 2.11 -2.11
N GLU A 143 0.28 3.42 -2.02
CA GLU A 143 -0.67 4.03 -1.09
C GLU A 143 -2.10 3.56 -1.34
N THR A 144 -2.53 3.49 -2.61
CA THR A 144 -3.85 2.95 -2.98
C THR A 144 -4.00 1.53 -2.49
N TYR A 145 -2.97 0.69 -2.65
CA TYR A 145 -2.97 -0.68 -2.15
C TYR A 145 -3.08 -0.72 -0.62
N MET A 146 -2.24 0.02 0.10
CA MET A 146 -2.21 0.02 1.57
C MET A 146 -3.50 0.53 2.20
N LEU A 147 -4.11 1.58 1.62
CA LEU A 147 -5.38 2.14 2.11
C LEU A 147 -6.57 1.20 1.91
N ASN A 148 -6.50 0.29 0.92
CA ASN A 148 -7.56 -0.67 0.63
C ASN A 148 -7.23 -2.09 1.12
N TYR A 149 -6.06 -2.29 1.73
CA TYR A 149 -5.73 -3.55 2.39
C TYR A 149 -6.52 -3.65 3.71
N PRO A 150 -7.27 -4.74 3.94
CA PRO A 150 -8.09 -4.86 5.14
C PRO A 150 -7.24 -4.98 6.40
N MET A 151 -7.68 -4.35 7.48
CA MET A 151 -6.99 -4.41 8.79
C MET A 151 -7.03 -5.82 9.40
N ARG A 152 -7.96 -6.67 8.97
CA ARG A 152 -8.09 -8.06 9.42
C ARG A 152 -8.32 -8.97 8.22
N VAL A 153 -7.46 -9.95 8.08
CA VAL A 153 -7.50 -10.96 7.01
C VAL A 153 -7.86 -12.30 7.62
N VAL A 154 -9.01 -12.86 7.23
CA VAL A 154 -9.46 -14.17 7.73
C VAL A 154 -10.05 -14.98 6.58
N HIS A 155 -9.95 -16.31 6.67
CA HIS A 155 -10.70 -17.18 5.77
C HIS A 155 -12.21 -16.99 5.96
N PRO A 156 -13.02 -17.27 4.92
CA PRO A 156 -14.44 -17.44 5.07
C PRO A 156 -14.81 -18.41 6.21
N GLU A 157 -16.04 -18.34 6.69
CA GLU A 157 -16.49 -19.24 7.76
C GLU A 157 -16.36 -20.69 7.33
N GLY A 158 -15.73 -21.51 8.19
CA GLY A 158 -15.53 -22.95 7.95
C GLY A 158 -14.30 -23.31 7.11
N GLU A 159 -13.54 -22.34 6.58
CA GLU A 159 -12.33 -22.61 5.77
C GLU A 159 -11.01 -22.48 6.55
N CYS A 160 -11.06 -22.10 7.81
CA CYS A 160 -9.88 -22.10 8.67
C CYS A 160 -9.46 -23.53 9.03
N ASP A 161 -8.17 -23.71 9.29
CA ASP A 161 -7.60 -24.94 9.81
C ASP A 161 -8.28 -25.38 11.11
N GLU A 162 -8.79 -26.62 11.14
CA GLU A 162 -9.59 -27.15 12.25
C GLU A 162 -8.76 -27.28 13.53
N ASP A 163 -7.51 -27.75 13.42
CA ASP A 163 -6.63 -27.94 14.59
C ASP A 163 -6.34 -26.59 15.27
N MET A 164 -6.14 -25.54 14.46
CA MET A 164 -5.93 -24.19 14.99
C MET A 164 -7.21 -23.58 15.58
N GLN A 165 -8.38 -23.93 15.06
CA GLN A 165 -9.65 -23.49 15.64
C GLN A 165 -9.90 -24.13 17.01
N GLU A 166 -9.60 -25.44 17.19
CA GLU A 166 -9.69 -26.11 18.49
C GLU A 166 -8.80 -25.44 19.53
N VAL A 167 -7.53 -25.14 19.17
CA VAL A 167 -6.61 -24.42 20.06
C VAL A 167 -7.15 -23.04 20.43
N LEU A 168 -7.70 -22.30 19.47
CA LEU A 168 -8.28 -20.97 19.74
C LEU A 168 -9.48 -21.06 20.70
N HIS A 169 -10.35 -22.07 20.54
CA HIS A 169 -11.50 -22.27 21.43
C HIS A 169 -11.08 -22.50 22.88
N GLU A 170 -9.94 -23.15 23.12
CA GLU A 170 -9.41 -23.35 24.45
C GLU A 170 -9.03 -22.02 25.17
N TYR A 171 -8.64 -21.00 24.38
CA TYR A 171 -8.20 -19.70 24.90
C TYR A 171 -9.26 -18.59 24.79
N VAL A 172 -10.36 -18.81 24.07
CA VAL A 172 -11.47 -17.86 24.01
C VAL A 172 -12.25 -17.94 25.33
N ILE A 173 -12.13 -16.92 26.14
CA ILE A 173 -12.95 -16.75 27.34
C ILE A 173 -14.33 -16.30 26.86
N GLU A 174 -15.35 -17.16 26.97
CA GLU A 174 -16.74 -16.76 26.76
C GLU A 174 -17.09 -15.61 27.70
N GLU A 175 -17.47 -14.46 27.12
CA GLU A 175 -17.71 -13.24 27.89
C GLU A 175 -18.95 -13.30 28.80
N ASP A 176 -19.77 -14.35 28.69
CA ASP A 176 -21.08 -14.42 29.34
C ASP A 176 -21.06 -14.53 30.88
N ASP A 177 -19.91 -14.82 31.51
CA ASP A 177 -19.82 -15.05 32.97
C ASP A 177 -18.93 -14.06 33.75
N LYS A 178 -18.45 -12.97 33.12
CA LYS A 178 -17.70 -11.98 33.91
C LYS A 178 -18.66 -11.04 34.63
N PRO A 179 -18.66 -11.01 35.98
CA PRO A 179 -19.39 -9.98 36.72
C PRO A 179 -18.87 -8.62 36.26
N ILE A 180 -19.79 -7.77 35.80
CA ILE A 180 -19.46 -6.42 35.33
C ILE A 180 -18.73 -5.73 36.50
N ASP A 181 -17.54 -5.19 36.21
CA ASP A 181 -16.74 -4.42 37.16
C ASP A 181 -17.62 -3.32 37.79
N PRO A 182 -17.75 -3.27 39.13
CA PRO A 182 -18.58 -2.28 39.79
C PRO A 182 -18.29 -0.83 39.44
N ARG A 183 -17.06 -0.54 38.99
CA ARG A 183 -16.64 0.80 38.54
C ARG A 183 -17.41 1.29 37.31
N TRP A 184 -17.98 0.40 36.51
CA TRP A 184 -18.74 0.73 35.31
C TRP A 184 -20.23 0.97 35.57
N ASN A 185 -20.73 0.78 36.81
CA ASN A 185 -22.14 0.95 37.14
C ASN A 185 -22.64 2.38 36.95
N GLU A 186 -21.78 3.39 37.12
CA GLU A 186 -22.12 4.78 36.86
C GLU A 186 -22.37 5.08 35.38
N LEU A 187 -21.66 4.39 34.47
CA LEU A 187 -21.84 4.54 33.01
C LEU A 187 -23.16 3.97 32.52
N LYS A 188 -23.72 2.94 33.19
CA LYS A 188 -25.03 2.38 32.85
C LYS A 188 -26.17 3.41 33.01
N LYS A 189 -26.00 4.36 33.92
CA LYS A 189 -27.00 5.45 34.13
C LYS A 189 -27.05 6.40 32.92
N LEU A 190 -25.98 6.52 32.15
CA LEU A 190 -25.91 7.39 30.96
C LEU A 190 -26.56 6.76 29.72
N ILE A 191 -26.67 5.44 29.66
CA ILE A 191 -27.24 4.71 28.52
C ILE A 191 -28.77 4.61 28.62
N ASN A 192 -29.33 4.72 29.84
CA ASN A 192 -30.76 4.56 30.11
C ASN A 192 -31.50 5.89 30.25
N ASN A 193 -30.96 7.03 29.75
CA ASN A 193 -31.62 8.33 29.76
C ASN A 193 -32.01 8.76 28.34
#